data_0927271db6889cf74fb5ea6fe6f74eb2
#
_entry.id   0927271db6889cf74fb5ea6fe6f74eb2
#
_cell.length_a   1.000
_cell.length_b   1.000
_cell.length_c   1.000
_cell.angle_alpha   90.00
_cell.angle_beta   90.00
_cell.angle_gamma   90.00
#
_symmetry.space_group_name_H-M   'P 1'
#
loop_
_entity.id
_entity.type
_entity.pdbx_description
1 polymer ?
#
loop_
_entity_poly.entity_id
_entity_poly.type
_entity_poly.pdbx_seq_one_letter_code
_entity_poly.pdbx_strand_id
1 'polypeptide(L)'
;MTIPIARHTLDNGLRIVVSEDHVAPIVAVDVWYDVGSRHEERGLTGFAHLFEHLMFEGSANVGNNEHFSLLQGVGATLNGTTWFDRTNYFETVPAHAFELALWLEADRMGTLLEALTQENLDNQRDVVKNERRQRYDNQPYGTCWEHLFEMLYPEGHPYHHMPIGSMADLDAASLEDAHDFFRTHYAPDNAVLGIAGYVTPEQAFEAVERYFGMIPRGPGSPDAPDGTIGPLDEEVRRVLHEDVPNEAVYQQYRCDPEGTPGADAAQVGLHILAGGSASRLHQRLIRDEELAIAVDGGHQGTVGGTAPGVLVVHARSGASLDAIEAVVDEELEALGASGPTDEEVARAKASLERTWLEHTDAVMGRADELCRHETLFGDAERINLELERLHAVTSDRVRDVARRQLVPSNRAVLRYEVTA
;
A
#
# COMPACT_ATOMS: atom_id res chain seq x y z
N MET A 1 21.58 7.49 9.73
CA MET A 1 22.14 7.39 8.35
C MET A 1 21.34 8.38 7.50
N THR A 2 21.99 9.18 6.66
CA THR A 2 21.26 10.11 5.77
C THR A 2 21.34 9.55 4.35
N ILE A 3 20.20 9.32 3.73
CA ILE A 3 20.06 8.87 2.34
C ILE A 3 20.31 10.07 1.45
N PRO A 4 21.30 10.04 0.51
CA PRO A 4 21.53 11.13 -0.43
C PRO A 4 20.35 11.25 -1.41
N ILE A 5 19.90 12.47 -1.67
CA ILE A 5 18.74 12.74 -2.55
C ILE A 5 19.09 13.87 -3.50
N ALA A 6 18.92 13.63 -4.80
CA ALA A 6 18.93 14.65 -5.82
C ALA A 6 17.57 14.69 -6.54
N ARG A 7 17.08 15.89 -6.86
CA ARG A 7 15.75 16.09 -7.46
C ARG A 7 15.86 16.87 -8.74
N HIS A 8 15.01 16.54 -9.69
CA HIS A 8 14.83 17.30 -10.92
C HIS A 8 13.37 17.19 -11.40
N THR A 9 12.90 18.17 -12.15
CA THR A 9 11.57 18.12 -12.77
C THR A 9 11.71 18.48 -14.23
N LEU A 10 11.22 17.63 -15.13
CA LEU A 10 11.23 17.89 -16.55
C LEU A 10 10.18 18.95 -16.93
N ASP A 11 10.31 19.56 -18.10
CA ASP A 11 9.37 20.56 -18.62
C ASP A 11 7.93 20.01 -18.77
N ASN A 12 7.79 18.70 -19.00
CA ASN A 12 6.51 18.02 -19.06
C ASN A 12 5.90 17.70 -17.69
N GLY A 13 6.59 18.03 -16.59
CA GLY A 13 6.10 17.89 -15.24
C GLY A 13 6.54 16.61 -14.53
N LEU A 14 7.22 15.66 -15.20
CA LEU A 14 7.73 14.44 -14.55
C LEU A 14 8.75 14.83 -13.46
N ARG A 15 8.46 14.41 -12.24
CA ARG A 15 9.34 14.58 -11.07
C ARG A 15 10.30 13.39 -10.98
N ILE A 16 11.57 13.67 -10.76
CA ILE A 16 12.64 12.67 -10.70
C ILE A 16 13.31 12.79 -9.35
N VAL A 17 13.48 11.67 -8.66
CA VAL A 17 14.19 11.59 -7.38
C VAL A 17 15.26 10.52 -7.48
N VAL A 18 16.51 10.87 -7.21
CA VAL A 18 17.68 9.99 -7.37
C VAL A 18 18.41 9.83 -6.05
N SER A 19 18.73 8.57 -5.70
CA SER A 19 19.62 8.23 -4.59
C SER A 19 20.79 7.41 -5.09
N GLU A 20 21.95 8.03 -5.19
CA GLU A 20 23.19 7.40 -5.65
C GLU A 20 23.72 6.40 -4.61
N ASP A 21 24.04 5.17 -5.06
CA ASP A 21 24.61 4.11 -4.24
C ASP A 21 25.51 3.19 -5.09
N HIS A 22 26.81 3.13 -4.77
CA HIS A 22 27.80 2.35 -5.52
C HIS A 22 28.21 1.03 -4.83
N VAL A 23 27.42 0.53 -3.87
CA VAL A 23 27.74 -0.72 -3.15
C VAL A 23 27.63 -1.93 -4.08
N ALA A 24 26.62 -1.95 -4.95
CA ALA A 24 26.44 -3.02 -5.93
C ALA A 24 26.14 -2.45 -7.32
N PRO A 25 26.58 -3.12 -8.43
CA PRO A 25 26.37 -2.62 -9.79
C PRO A 25 24.94 -2.89 -10.29
N ILE A 26 23.94 -2.44 -9.53
CA ILE A 26 22.51 -2.56 -9.83
C ILE A 26 21.83 -1.21 -9.67
N VAL A 27 20.74 -1.00 -10.39
CA VAL A 27 19.90 0.21 -10.31
C VAL A 27 18.44 -0.23 -10.18
N ALA A 28 17.73 0.36 -9.23
CA ALA A 28 16.28 0.31 -9.15
C ALA A 28 15.69 1.51 -9.88
N VAL A 29 14.67 1.25 -10.67
CA VAL A 29 13.80 2.24 -11.33
C VAL A 29 12.40 1.98 -10.86
N ASP A 30 11.68 3.00 -10.38
CA ASP A 30 10.32 2.89 -9.89
C ASP A 30 9.51 4.09 -10.38
N VAL A 31 8.44 3.83 -11.11
CA VAL A 31 7.51 4.86 -11.59
C VAL A 31 6.23 4.79 -10.78
N TRP A 32 6.00 5.79 -9.97
CA TRP A 32 4.77 5.99 -9.21
C TRP A 32 3.82 6.94 -9.92
N TYR A 33 2.59 6.51 -10.07
CA TYR A 33 1.49 7.35 -10.50
C TYR A 33 0.59 7.66 -9.29
N ASP A 34 0.25 8.94 -9.12
CA ASP A 34 -0.70 9.39 -8.07
C ASP A 34 -2.12 9.03 -8.48
N VAL A 35 -2.37 7.73 -8.55
CA VAL A 35 -3.67 7.12 -8.83
C VAL A 35 -3.75 5.74 -8.21
N GLY A 36 -4.79 5.49 -7.43
CA GLY A 36 -5.14 4.21 -6.86
C GLY A 36 -6.65 4.11 -6.72
N SER A 37 -7.15 3.10 -6.02
CA SER A 37 -8.61 2.88 -5.96
C SER A 37 -9.40 4.03 -5.34
N ARG A 38 -8.80 4.89 -4.52
CA ARG A 38 -9.50 6.07 -3.98
C ARG A 38 -9.89 7.11 -5.02
N HIS A 39 -9.24 7.09 -6.20
CA HIS A 39 -9.48 8.03 -7.30
C HIS A 39 -10.56 7.54 -8.27
N GLU A 40 -11.05 6.32 -8.06
CA GLU A 40 -12.02 5.69 -8.93
C GLU A 40 -13.42 6.26 -8.70
N GLU A 41 -14.12 6.51 -9.81
CA GLU A 41 -15.51 6.93 -9.76
C GLU A 41 -16.45 5.74 -9.52
N ARG A 42 -17.62 6.04 -8.98
CA ARG A 42 -18.69 5.03 -8.80
C ARG A 42 -19.08 4.43 -10.15
N GLY A 43 -19.08 3.10 -10.24
CA GLY A 43 -19.35 2.36 -11.47
C GLY A 43 -18.09 2.07 -12.31
N LEU A 44 -16.91 2.50 -11.85
CA LEU A 44 -15.62 2.24 -12.47
C LEU A 44 -14.59 1.73 -11.44
N THR A 45 -15.06 0.98 -10.43
CA THR A 45 -14.16 0.44 -9.40
C THR A 45 -13.33 -0.72 -9.95
N GLY A 46 -12.06 -0.80 -9.55
CA GLY A 46 -11.09 -1.78 -10.03
C GLY A 46 -10.26 -1.31 -11.24
N PHE A 47 -10.46 -0.08 -11.72
CA PHE A 47 -9.75 0.45 -12.88
C PHE A 47 -8.26 0.66 -12.63
N ALA A 48 -7.88 1.17 -11.47
CA ALA A 48 -6.47 1.35 -11.15
C ALA A 48 -5.71 0.02 -11.18
N HIS A 49 -6.31 -1.04 -10.62
CA HIS A 49 -5.75 -2.38 -10.65
C HIS A 49 -5.79 -3.01 -12.06
N LEU A 50 -6.88 -2.82 -12.82
CA LEU A 50 -6.92 -3.25 -14.22
C LEU A 50 -5.81 -2.60 -15.03
N PHE A 51 -5.49 -1.31 -14.78
CA PHE A 51 -4.38 -0.63 -15.45
C PHE A 51 -3.02 -1.16 -15.02
N GLU A 52 -2.84 -1.64 -13.78
CA GLU A 52 -1.62 -2.36 -13.41
C GLU A 52 -1.32 -3.49 -14.40
N HIS A 53 -2.35 -4.25 -14.80
CA HIS A 53 -2.22 -5.31 -15.79
C HIS A 53 -2.06 -4.78 -17.22
N LEU A 54 -2.89 -3.83 -17.64
CA LEU A 54 -2.88 -3.29 -19.00
C LEU A 54 -1.54 -2.65 -19.39
N MET A 55 -0.82 -2.08 -18.43
CA MET A 55 0.50 -1.49 -18.66
C MET A 55 1.56 -2.50 -19.12
N PHE A 56 1.30 -3.79 -19.01
CA PHE A 56 2.19 -4.86 -19.51
C PHE A 56 1.73 -5.48 -20.83
N GLU A 57 0.59 -5.04 -21.39
CA GLU A 57 0.03 -5.58 -22.63
C GLU A 57 0.75 -5.11 -23.91
N GLY A 58 1.70 -4.18 -23.77
CA GLY A 58 2.51 -3.64 -24.84
C GLY A 58 2.30 -2.15 -25.07
N SER A 59 3.06 -1.63 -26.01
CA SER A 59 3.10 -0.21 -26.40
C SER A 59 3.47 -0.11 -27.88
N ALA A 60 3.65 1.09 -28.42
CA ALA A 60 3.92 1.22 -29.87
C ALA A 60 5.16 0.44 -30.35
N ASN A 61 6.18 0.32 -29.51
CA ASN A 61 7.45 -0.33 -29.89
C ASN A 61 7.74 -1.64 -29.12
N VAL A 62 6.88 -2.01 -28.19
CA VAL A 62 7.04 -3.21 -27.32
C VAL A 62 5.78 -4.05 -27.46
N GLY A 63 5.96 -5.31 -27.91
CA GLY A 63 4.85 -6.24 -28.05
C GLY A 63 4.32 -6.77 -26.72
N ASN A 64 3.17 -7.43 -26.78
CA ASN A 64 2.57 -8.09 -25.62
C ASN A 64 3.58 -9.03 -24.93
N ASN A 65 3.72 -8.91 -23.61
CA ASN A 65 4.70 -9.64 -22.78
C ASN A 65 6.19 -9.41 -23.10
N GLU A 66 6.55 -8.60 -24.10
CA GLU A 66 7.95 -8.30 -24.39
C GLU A 66 8.62 -7.50 -23.28
N HIS A 67 7.90 -6.66 -22.56
CA HIS A 67 8.40 -5.92 -21.40
C HIS A 67 9.07 -6.86 -20.39
N PHE A 68 8.38 -7.93 -19.98
CA PHE A 68 8.92 -8.95 -19.10
C PHE A 68 10.13 -9.68 -19.72
N SER A 69 10.02 -10.12 -20.97
CA SER A 69 11.07 -10.92 -21.58
C SER A 69 12.36 -10.14 -21.80
N LEU A 70 12.28 -8.86 -22.15
CA LEU A 70 13.44 -7.98 -22.35
C LEU A 70 14.17 -7.72 -21.02
N LEU A 71 13.46 -7.40 -19.96
CA LEU A 71 14.05 -7.15 -18.64
C LEU A 71 14.57 -8.43 -17.99
N GLN A 72 13.81 -9.51 -18.02
CA GLN A 72 14.28 -10.79 -17.48
C GLN A 72 15.49 -11.33 -18.27
N GLY A 73 15.55 -11.06 -19.58
CA GLY A 73 16.68 -11.42 -20.43
C GLY A 73 18.02 -10.78 -20.02
N VAL A 74 17.98 -9.64 -19.34
CA VAL A 74 19.18 -8.99 -18.77
C VAL A 74 19.38 -9.28 -17.28
N GLY A 75 18.54 -10.14 -16.68
CA GLY A 75 18.64 -10.53 -15.28
C GLY A 75 17.92 -9.58 -14.31
N ALA A 76 16.96 -8.79 -14.78
CA ALA A 76 16.15 -7.92 -13.97
C ALA A 76 15.07 -8.67 -13.18
N THR A 77 14.67 -8.08 -12.06
CA THR A 77 13.39 -8.37 -11.38
C THR A 77 12.45 -7.19 -11.60
N LEU A 78 11.16 -7.44 -11.81
CA LEU A 78 10.18 -6.38 -12.05
C LEU A 78 8.80 -6.80 -11.53
N ASN A 79 7.97 -5.81 -11.22
CA ASN A 79 6.56 -5.99 -10.86
C ASN A 79 5.78 -4.68 -11.04
N GLY A 80 4.46 -4.76 -10.87
CA GLY A 80 3.57 -3.64 -10.63
C GLY A 80 2.75 -3.89 -9.36
N THR A 81 2.28 -2.83 -8.71
CA THR A 81 1.36 -2.94 -7.58
C THR A 81 0.40 -1.75 -7.55
N THR A 82 -0.84 -2.03 -7.10
CA THR A 82 -1.87 -1.02 -6.89
C THR A 82 -2.32 -1.02 -5.44
N TRP A 83 -2.49 0.16 -4.86
CA TRP A 83 -3.06 0.34 -3.54
C TRP A 83 -4.12 1.45 -3.59
N PHE A 84 -4.62 1.86 -2.45
CA PHE A 84 -5.65 2.90 -2.39
C PHE A 84 -5.18 4.25 -2.97
N ASP A 85 -3.94 4.63 -2.67
CA ASP A 85 -3.41 5.96 -2.93
C ASP A 85 -2.48 6.04 -4.15
N ARG A 86 -2.06 4.88 -4.71
CA ARG A 86 -1.04 4.85 -5.76
C ARG A 86 -1.10 3.59 -6.62
N THR A 87 -0.50 3.68 -7.81
CA THR A 87 -0.10 2.54 -8.64
C THR A 87 1.35 2.75 -9.04
N ASN A 88 2.19 1.71 -8.91
CA ASN A 88 3.58 1.80 -9.31
C ASN A 88 4.06 0.60 -10.11
N TYR A 89 5.11 0.83 -10.88
CA TYR A 89 5.79 -0.14 -11.71
C TYR A 89 7.28 -0.01 -11.47
N PHE A 90 7.93 -1.13 -11.17
CA PHE A 90 9.31 -1.08 -10.74
C PHE A 90 10.12 -2.26 -11.23
N GLU A 91 11.40 -2.00 -11.46
CA GLU A 91 12.39 -3.00 -11.78
C GLU A 91 13.72 -2.72 -11.10
N THR A 92 14.45 -3.79 -10.82
CA THR A 92 15.86 -3.73 -10.44
C THR A 92 16.68 -4.41 -11.52
N VAL A 93 17.56 -3.65 -12.14
CA VAL A 93 18.36 -4.07 -13.28
C VAL A 93 19.86 -4.02 -12.97
N PRO A 94 20.71 -4.82 -13.62
CA PRO A 94 22.15 -4.56 -13.68
C PRO A 94 22.43 -3.16 -14.26
N ALA A 95 23.42 -2.44 -13.74
CA ALA A 95 23.68 -1.04 -14.09
C ALA A 95 23.83 -0.79 -15.61
N HIS A 96 24.34 -1.77 -16.36
CA HIS A 96 24.46 -1.66 -17.83
C HIS A 96 23.12 -1.70 -18.58
N ALA A 97 22.05 -2.17 -17.92
CA ALA A 97 20.70 -2.24 -18.49
C ALA A 97 19.79 -1.10 -18.03
N PHE A 98 20.32 -0.11 -17.32
CA PHE A 98 19.57 1.03 -16.80
C PHE A 98 18.79 1.78 -17.89
N GLU A 99 19.44 2.08 -19.03
CA GLU A 99 18.75 2.78 -20.12
C GLU A 99 17.67 1.92 -20.80
N LEU A 100 17.79 0.57 -20.77
CA LEU A 100 16.72 -0.31 -21.25
C LEU A 100 15.47 -0.17 -20.38
N ALA A 101 15.62 -0.15 -19.04
CA ALA A 101 14.52 0.06 -18.12
C ALA A 101 13.83 1.40 -18.37
N LEU A 102 14.59 2.49 -18.44
CA LEU A 102 14.04 3.82 -18.72
C LEU A 102 13.30 3.89 -20.07
N TRP A 103 13.85 3.25 -21.11
CA TRP A 103 13.20 3.21 -22.41
C TRP A 103 11.87 2.49 -22.37
N LEU A 104 11.79 1.33 -21.71
CA LEU A 104 10.57 0.56 -21.57
C LEU A 104 9.49 1.33 -20.81
N GLU A 105 9.85 1.97 -19.70
CA GLU A 105 8.95 2.81 -18.91
C GLU A 105 8.44 4.02 -19.72
N ALA A 106 9.34 4.69 -20.44
CA ALA A 106 8.97 5.84 -21.27
C ALA A 106 8.08 5.44 -22.46
N ASP A 107 8.34 4.28 -23.08
CA ASP A 107 7.56 3.80 -24.22
C ASP A 107 6.12 3.52 -23.80
N ARG A 108 5.90 2.79 -22.68
CA ARG A 108 4.54 2.54 -22.19
C ARG A 108 3.84 3.79 -21.68
N MET A 109 4.55 4.71 -21.00
CA MET A 109 3.96 5.98 -20.57
C MET A 109 3.50 6.85 -21.77
N GLY A 110 4.30 6.85 -22.82
CA GLY A 110 4.04 7.71 -24.00
C GLY A 110 3.10 7.09 -25.02
N THR A 111 3.07 5.78 -25.18
CA THR A 111 2.49 5.12 -26.36
C THR A 111 1.57 3.92 -26.08
N LEU A 112 1.25 3.62 -24.82
CA LEU A 112 0.37 2.49 -24.46
C LEU A 112 -0.92 2.48 -25.29
N LEU A 113 -1.59 3.63 -25.40
CA LEU A 113 -2.89 3.73 -26.09
C LEU A 113 -2.84 3.39 -27.59
N GLU A 114 -1.66 3.41 -28.22
CA GLU A 114 -1.50 3.00 -29.61
C GLU A 114 -1.60 1.47 -29.77
N ALA A 115 -1.25 0.71 -28.71
CA ALA A 115 -1.29 -0.74 -28.68
C ALA A 115 -2.54 -1.28 -27.97
N LEU A 116 -3.21 -0.48 -27.15
CA LEU A 116 -4.37 -0.92 -26.37
C LEU A 116 -5.59 -1.15 -27.28
N THR A 117 -6.02 -2.39 -27.36
CA THR A 117 -7.16 -2.83 -28.17
C THR A 117 -8.30 -3.35 -27.27
N GLN A 118 -9.49 -3.53 -27.87
CA GLN A 118 -10.61 -4.19 -27.18
C GLN A 118 -10.22 -5.62 -26.72
N GLU A 119 -9.43 -6.32 -27.51
CA GLU A 119 -8.97 -7.68 -27.18
C GLU A 119 -8.07 -7.69 -25.96
N ASN A 120 -7.12 -6.74 -25.85
CA ASN A 120 -6.28 -6.60 -24.64
C ASN A 120 -7.13 -6.31 -23.41
N LEU A 121 -8.07 -5.37 -23.51
CA LEU A 121 -8.97 -5.03 -22.42
C LEU A 121 -9.80 -6.23 -21.95
N ASP A 122 -10.40 -6.97 -22.89
CA ASP A 122 -11.22 -8.15 -22.58
C ASP A 122 -10.37 -9.27 -21.94
N ASN A 123 -9.17 -9.51 -22.45
CA ASN A 123 -8.24 -10.49 -21.90
C ASN A 123 -7.83 -10.13 -20.46
N GLN A 124 -7.45 -8.87 -20.21
CA GLN A 124 -7.01 -8.46 -18.87
C GLN A 124 -8.17 -8.40 -17.88
N ARG A 125 -9.37 -8.04 -18.33
CA ARG A 125 -10.58 -8.18 -17.51
C ARG A 125 -10.78 -9.62 -17.04
N ASP A 126 -10.63 -10.61 -17.94
CA ASP A 126 -10.75 -12.02 -17.58
C ASP A 126 -9.61 -12.48 -16.64
N VAL A 127 -8.38 -11.96 -16.80
CA VAL A 127 -7.26 -12.20 -15.87
C VAL A 127 -7.60 -11.68 -14.47
N VAL A 128 -8.04 -10.43 -14.34
CA VAL A 128 -8.42 -9.83 -13.04
C VAL A 128 -9.58 -10.58 -12.38
N LYS A 129 -10.59 -11.01 -13.17
CA LYS A 129 -11.69 -11.85 -12.66
C LYS A 129 -11.21 -13.21 -12.16
N ASN A 130 -10.24 -13.82 -12.83
CA ASN A 130 -9.65 -15.07 -12.37
C ASN A 130 -8.79 -14.87 -11.12
N GLU A 131 -8.05 -13.77 -11.04
CA GLU A 131 -7.31 -13.39 -9.85
C GLU A 131 -8.24 -13.20 -8.65
N ARG A 132 -9.37 -12.47 -8.82
CA ARG A 132 -10.38 -12.34 -7.77
C ARG A 132 -10.84 -13.70 -7.26
N ARG A 133 -11.21 -14.61 -8.17
CA ARG A 133 -11.63 -15.97 -7.76
C ARG A 133 -10.53 -16.69 -7.00
N GLN A 134 -9.26 -16.57 -7.42
CA GLN A 134 -8.15 -17.28 -6.82
C GLN A 134 -7.69 -16.70 -5.49
N ARG A 135 -7.67 -15.37 -5.34
CA ARG A 135 -7.13 -14.68 -4.16
C ARG A 135 -8.18 -14.28 -3.13
N TYR A 136 -9.43 -14.08 -3.57
CA TYR A 136 -10.50 -13.62 -2.71
C TYR A 136 -11.57 -14.70 -2.53
N ASP A 137 -12.31 -15.06 -3.59
CA ASP A 137 -13.52 -15.89 -3.48
C ASP A 137 -13.23 -17.33 -3.04
N ASN A 138 -12.09 -17.92 -3.46
CA ASN A 138 -11.73 -19.32 -3.18
C ASN A 138 -10.67 -19.47 -2.07
N GLN A 139 -10.28 -18.40 -1.38
CA GLN A 139 -9.32 -18.48 -0.26
C GLN A 139 -10.05 -18.34 1.07
N PRO A 140 -9.71 -19.16 2.08
CA PRO A 140 -10.17 -18.90 3.44
C PRO A 140 -9.85 -17.45 3.85
N TYR A 141 -10.83 -16.76 4.40
CA TYR A 141 -10.74 -15.33 4.78
C TYR A 141 -10.47 -14.36 3.63
N GLY A 142 -10.53 -14.79 2.38
CA GLY A 142 -10.11 -13.99 1.22
C GLY A 142 -10.87 -12.67 1.06
N THR A 143 -12.14 -12.62 1.48
CA THR A 143 -13.00 -11.43 1.41
C THR A 143 -12.95 -10.55 2.68
N CYS A 144 -12.11 -10.89 3.66
CA CYS A 144 -12.10 -10.20 4.95
C CYS A 144 -11.88 -8.69 4.83
N TRP A 145 -10.97 -8.27 3.97
CA TRP A 145 -10.67 -6.85 3.79
C TRP A 145 -11.81 -6.10 3.12
N GLU A 146 -12.49 -6.67 2.14
CA GLU A 146 -13.67 -6.07 1.51
C GLU A 146 -14.74 -5.79 2.58
N HIS A 147 -15.09 -6.80 3.37
CA HIS A 147 -16.06 -6.63 4.46
C HIS A 147 -15.63 -5.60 5.50
N LEU A 148 -14.36 -5.58 5.87
CA LEU A 148 -13.85 -4.63 6.87
C LEU A 148 -13.89 -3.19 6.36
N PHE A 149 -13.48 -2.94 5.10
CA PHE A 149 -13.52 -1.60 4.52
C PHE A 149 -14.97 -1.12 4.31
N GLU A 150 -15.89 -1.99 3.87
CA GLU A 150 -17.33 -1.69 3.82
C GLU A 150 -17.93 -1.33 5.18
N MET A 151 -17.48 -1.99 6.25
CA MET A 151 -17.95 -1.74 7.60
C MET A 151 -17.33 -0.48 8.21
N LEU A 152 -16.07 -0.21 7.90
CA LEU A 152 -15.34 0.93 8.45
C LEU A 152 -15.72 2.25 7.78
N TYR A 153 -16.00 2.23 6.48
CA TYR A 153 -16.25 3.42 5.67
C TYR A 153 -17.67 3.41 5.06
N PRO A 154 -18.38 4.54 5.07
CA PRO A 154 -19.72 4.61 4.47
C PRO A 154 -19.65 4.46 2.94
N GLU A 155 -20.76 4.06 2.33
CA GLU A 155 -20.89 4.00 0.87
C GLU A 155 -20.55 5.36 0.23
N GLY A 156 -19.72 5.35 -0.82
CA GLY A 156 -19.22 6.56 -1.49
C GLY A 156 -17.98 7.19 -0.86
N HIS A 157 -17.48 6.63 0.24
CA HIS A 157 -16.17 7.04 0.77
C HIS A 157 -15.04 6.49 -0.13
N PRO A 158 -13.96 7.25 -0.40
CA PRO A 158 -12.90 6.83 -1.32
C PRO A 158 -12.19 5.52 -0.91
N TYR A 159 -12.19 5.17 0.35
CA TYR A 159 -11.63 3.90 0.86
C TYR A 159 -12.68 2.82 1.13
N HIS A 160 -13.92 2.97 0.64
CA HIS A 160 -14.97 1.98 0.89
C HIS A 160 -14.75 0.64 0.17
N HIS A 161 -14.07 0.64 -0.97
CA HIS A 161 -13.82 -0.54 -1.80
C HIS A 161 -12.33 -0.86 -1.91
N MET A 162 -12.03 -2.13 -2.12
CA MET A 162 -10.66 -2.63 -2.33
C MET A 162 -10.19 -2.36 -3.77
N PRO A 163 -8.85 -2.29 -4.01
CA PRO A 163 -8.30 -2.09 -5.37
C PRO A 163 -8.76 -3.10 -6.41
N ILE A 164 -9.10 -4.34 -6.01
CA ILE A 164 -9.63 -5.36 -6.95
C ILE A 164 -10.96 -4.95 -7.58
N GLY A 165 -11.72 -4.07 -6.95
CA GLY A 165 -12.97 -3.51 -7.43
C GLY A 165 -14.12 -4.48 -7.60
N SER A 166 -15.21 -3.98 -8.20
CA SER A 166 -16.43 -4.74 -8.52
C SER A 166 -16.29 -5.44 -9.87
N MET A 167 -16.63 -6.73 -9.91
CA MET A 167 -16.68 -7.48 -11.18
C MET A 167 -17.72 -6.92 -12.14
N ALA A 168 -18.82 -6.36 -11.61
CA ALA A 168 -19.85 -5.72 -12.42
C ALA A 168 -19.36 -4.44 -13.09
N ASP A 169 -18.56 -3.63 -12.37
CA ASP A 169 -17.96 -2.41 -12.92
C ASP A 169 -16.92 -2.75 -14.00
N LEU A 170 -16.07 -3.74 -13.73
CA LEU A 170 -15.09 -4.22 -14.71
C LEU A 170 -15.75 -4.79 -15.97
N ASP A 171 -16.89 -5.49 -15.85
CA ASP A 171 -17.66 -5.99 -17.01
C ASP A 171 -18.30 -4.86 -17.83
N ALA A 172 -18.70 -3.78 -17.19
CA ALA A 172 -19.29 -2.61 -17.83
C ALA A 172 -18.24 -1.69 -18.50
N ALA A 173 -16.98 -1.79 -18.10
CA ALA A 173 -15.89 -0.95 -18.59
C ALA A 173 -15.72 -1.00 -20.09
N SER A 174 -15.70 0.14 -20.76
CA SER A 174 -15.44 0.26 -22.18
C SER A 174 -13.97 0.59 -22.50
N LEU A 175 -13.57 0.42 -23.75
CA LEU A 175 -12.24 0.85 -24.20
C LEU A 175 -12.08 2.38 -24.12
N GLU A 176 -13.17 3.14 -24.26
CA GLU A 176 -13.18 4.60 -24.12
C GLU A 176 -12.89 5.01 -22.66
N ASP A 177 -13.55 4.36 -21.70
CA ASP A 177 -13.28 4.58 -20.27
C ASP A 177 -11.81 4.28 -19.93
N ALA A 178 -11.25 3.21 -20.51
CA ALA A 178 -9.83 2.87 -20.35
C ALA A 178 -8.91 3.96 -20.94
N HIS A 179 -9.21 4.47 -22.14
CA HIS A 179 -8.45 5.56 -22.74
C HIS A 179 -8.52 6.84 -21.91
N ASP A 180 -9.67 7.17 -21.37
CA ASP A 180 -9.87 8.39 -20.59
C ASP A 180 -9.19 8.30 -19.23
N PHE A 181 -9.25 7.14 -18.59
CA PHE A 181 -8.52 6.88 -17.34
C PHE A 181 -6.99 7.01 -17.53
N PHE A 182 -6.45 6.42 -18.59
CA PHE A 182 -5.03 6.55 -18.89
C PHE A 182 -4.62 8.01 -19.14
N ARG A 183 -5.35 8.73 -19.99
CA ARG A 183 -5.04 10.13 -20.30
C ARG A 183 -5.09 11.02 -19.07
N THR A 184 -5.98 10.70 -18.13
CA THR A 184 -6.17 11.47 -16.91
C THR A 184 -5.07 11.21 -15.88
N HIS A 185 -4.68 9.96 -15.72
CA HIS A 185 -3.88 9.55 -14.58
C HIS A 185 -2.45 9.11 -14.91
N TYR A 186 -2.18 8.62 -16.14
CA TYR A 186 -0.89 8.05 -16.53
C TYR A 186 -0.04 9.01 -17.35
N ALA A 187 0.00 10.25 -16.92
CA ALA A 187 0.77 11.30 -17.57
C ALA A 187 2.01 11.70 -16.76
N PRO A 188 3.05 12.28 -17.40
CA PRO A 188 4.29 12.65 -16.71
C PRO A 188 4.09 13.56 -15.50
N ASP A 189 3.18 14.54 -15.58
CA ASP A 189 2.91 15.48 -14.49
C ASP A 189 2.13 14.89 -13.30
N ASN A 190 1.61 13.66 -13.46
CA ASN A 190 1.04 12.85 -12.39
C ASN A 190 1.97 11.74 -11.89
N ALA A 191 3.23 11.74 -12.34
CA ALA A 191 4.19 10.69 -12.03
C ALA A 191 5.40 11.19 -11.25
N VAL A 192 6.00 10.27 -10.49
CA VAL A 192 7.33 10.38 -9.88
C VAL A 192 8.17 9.21 -10.33
N LEU A 193 9.36 9.49 -10.82
CA LEU A 193 10.35 8.49 -11.18
C LEU A 193 11.45 8.45 -10.12
N GLY A 194 11.48 7.39 -9.33
CA GLY A 194 12.51 7.10 -8.34
C GLY A 194 13.62 6.24 -8.93
N ILE A 195 14.86 6.65 -8.72
CA ILE A 195 16.03 5.92 -9.18
C ILE A 195 16.99 5.76 -8.00
N ALA A 196 17.38 4.53 -7.67
CA ALA A 196 18.35 4.29 -6.62
C ALA A 196 19.38 3.24 -7.05
N GLY A 197 20.65 3.47 -6.73
CA GLY A 197 21.72 2.51 -7.01
C GLY A 197 22.89 3.07 -7.78
N TYR A 198 23.51 2.23 -8.62
CA TYR A 198 24.80 2.50 -9.29
C TYR A 198 24.65 3.45 -10.49
N VAL A 199 24.26 4.67 -10.21
CA VAL A 199 24.11 5.75 -11.20
C VAL A 199 24.28 7.10 -10.49
N THR A 200 24.96 8.07 -11.14
CA THR A 200 25.01 9.42 -10.59
C THR A 200 23.77 10.22 -10.94
N PRO A 201 23.41 11.25 -10.15
CA PRO A 201 22.27 12.11 -10.47
C PRO A 201 22.32 12.72 -11.88
N GLU A 202 23.50 13.17 -12.32
CA GLU A 202 23.68 13.78 -13.65
C GLU A 202 23.41 12.77 -14.76
N GLN A 203 23.88 11.52 -14.62
CA GLN A 203 23.63 10.45 -15.59
C GLN A 203 22.15 10.08 -15.63
N ALA A 204 21.51 10.00 -14.46
CA ALA A 204 20.10 9.69 -14.34
C ALA A 204 19.25 10.78 -15.00
N PHE A 205 19.48 12.06 -14.69
CA PHE A 205 18.71 13.18 -15.26
C PHE A 205 18.89 13.28 -16.78
N GLU A 206 20.12 13.13 -17.29
CA GLU A 206 20.36 13.14 -18.75
C GLU A 206 19.65 11.98 -19.46
N ALA A 207 19.66 10.78 -18.88
CA ALA A 207 18.99 9.63 -19.46
C ALA A 207 17.46 9.81 -19.42
N VAL A 208 16.91 10.25 -18.29
CA VAL A 208 15.47 10.49 -18.16
C VAL A 208 14.99 11.59 -19.12
N GLU A 209 15.70 12.70 -19.24
CA GLU A 209 15.38 13.74 -20.23
C GLU A 209 15.35 13.18 -21.66
N ARG A 210 16.30 12.31 -22.01
CA ARG A 210 16.39 11.68 -23.35
C ARG A 210 15.18 10.82 -23.66
N TYR A 211 14.69 10.02 -22.71
CA TYR A 211 13.60 9.08 -22.95
C TYR A 211 12.22 9.67 -22.68
N PHE A 212 12.05 10.46 -21.61
CA PHE A 212 10.76 10.98 -21.18
C PHE A 212 10.48 12.43 -21.63
N GLY A 213 11.49 13.20 -21.98
CA GLY A 213 11.34 14.64 -22.27
C GLY A 213 10.42 14.96 -23.44
N MET A 214 10.22 14.01 -24.37
CA MET A 214 9.32 14.18 -25.53
C MET A 214 7.87 13.75 -25.26
N ILE A 215 7.59 13.11 -24.13
CA ILE A 215 6.24 12.71 -23.76
C ILE A 215 5.46 13.99 -23.38
N PRO A 216 4.28 14.21 -23.98
CA PRO A 216 3.50 15.42 -23.69
C PRO A 216 3.09 15.50 -22.21
N ARG A 217 3.05 16.71 -21.68
CA ARG A 217 2.45 16.97 -20.37
C ARG A 217 0.97 16.57 -20.39
N GLY A 218 0.48 15.98 -19.32
CA GLY A 218 -0.92 15.62 -19.14
C GLY A 218 -1.83 16.83 -18.83
N PRO A 219 -3.12 16.55 -18.62
CA PRO A 219 -4.10 17.59 -18.26
C PRO A 219 -3.94 18.11 -16.82
N GLY A 220 -3.04 17.54 -16.04
CA GLY A 220 -2.98 17.67 -14.59
C GLY A 220 -3.83 16.62 -13.89
N SER A 221 -3.38 16.15 -12.72
CA SER A 221 -4.14 15.19 -11.91
C SER A 221 -5.38 15.86 -11.33
N PRO A 222 -6.54 15.18 -11.32
CA PRO A 222 -7.67 15.64 -10.55
C PRO A 222 -7.31 15.68 -9.05
N ASP A 223 -7.93 16.61 -8.31
CA ASP A 223 -7.82 16.60 -6.85
C ASP A 223 -8.33 15.26 -6.30
N ALA A 224 -7.52 14.61 -5.47
CA ALA A 224 -7.91 13.37 -4.83
C ALA A 224 -9.09 13.62 -3.86
N PRO A 225 -10.09 12.73 -3.81
CA PRO A 225 -11.20 12.87 -2.86
C PRO A 225 -10.69 12.89 -1.40
N ASP A 226 -11.24 13.81 -0.59
CA ASP A 226 -10.98 13.84 0.85
C ASP A 226 -11.72 12.68 1.55
N GLY A 227 -10.96 11.78 2.14
CA GLY A 227 -11.43 10.64 2.93
C GLY A 227 -11.44 10.89 4.44
N THR A 228 -11.47 12.14 4.88
CA THR A 228 -11.50 12.47 6.31
C THR A 228 -12.90 12.28 6.87
N ILE A 229 -13.05 11.34 7.80
CA ILE A 229 -14.30 11.12 8.55
C ILE A 229 -14.02 11.02 10.05
N GLY A 230 -15.03 11.33 10.87
CA GLY A 230 -14.98 11.18 12.33
C GLY A 230 -14.88 9.71 12.78
N PRO A 231 -14.69 9.49 14.09
CA PRO A 231 -14.78 8.14 14.65
C PRO A 231 -16.18 7.54 14.38
N LEU A 232 -16.28 6.23 14.52
CA LEU A 232 -17.58 5.56 14.53
C LEU A 232 -18.37 5.99 15.79
N ASP A 233 -19.70 6.05 15.68
CA ASP A 233 -20.57 6.35 16.83
C ASP A 233 -20.75 5.11 17.74
N GLU A 234 -20.69 3.90 17.15
CA GLU A 234 -20.83 2.61 17.81
C GLU A 234 -20.05 1.52 17.07
N GLU A 235 -19.82 0.40 17.76
CA GLU A 235 -19.21 -0.78 17.14
C GLU A 235 -20.07 -1.33 16.00
N VAL A 236 -19.46 -1.56 14.83
CA VAL A 236 -20.07 -2.25 13.70
C VAL A 236 -19.61 -3.70 13.68
N ARG A 237 -20.54 -4.65 13.67
CA ARG A 237 -20.21 -6.08 13.77
C ARG A 237 -20.82 -6.91 12.65
N ARG A 238 -20.03 -7.84 12.10
CA ARG A 238 -20.47 -8.85 11.12
C ARG A 238 -19.92 -10.22 11.52
N VAL A 239 -20.72 -11.25 11.35
CA VAL A 239 -20.31 -12.65 11.53
C VAL A 239 -20.50 -13.38 10.22
N LEU A 240 -19.47 -14.07 9.77
CA LEU A 240 -19.51 -14.94 8.60
C LEU A 240 -19.33 -16.39 9.06
N HIS A 241 -20.14 -17.27 8.51
CA HIS A 241 -20.04 -18.71 8.71
C HIS A 241 -19.50 -19.33 7.43
N GLU A 242 -18.21 -19.69 7.45
CA GLU A 242 -17.51 -20.17 6.26
C GLU A 242 -16.69 -21.42 6.56
N ASP A 243 -16.27 -22.12 5.48
CA ASP A 243 -15.34 -23.24 5.57
C ASP A 243 -13.91 -22.72 5.71
N VAL A 244 -13.56 -22.32 6.92
CA VAL A 244 -12.22 -21.80 7.27
C VAL A 244 -11.48 -22.78 8.17
N PRO A 245 -10.13 -22.82 8.09
CA PRO A 245 -9.35 -23.77 8.88
C PRO A 245 -9.43 -23.51 10.40
N ASN A 246 -9.64 -22.26 10.79
CA ASN A 246 -9.80 -21.83 12.18
C ASN A 246 -10.76 -20.65 12.26
N GLU A 247 -11.45 -20.50 13.37
CA GLU A 247 -12.19 -19.27 13.64
C GLU A 247 -11.23 -18.07 13.78
N ALA A 248 -11.68 -16.88 13.45
CA ALA A 248 -10.84 -15.69 13.50
C ALA A 248 -11.65 -14.43 13.83
N VAL A 249 -10.98 -13.46 14.44
CA VAL A 249 -11.51 -12.11 14.71
C VAL A 249 -10.60 -11.10 14.04
N TYR A 250 -11.20 -10.27 13.21
CA TYR A 250 -10.58 -9.12 12.57
C TYR A 250 -11.21 -7.86 13.13
N GLN A 251 -10.40 -6.90 13.54
CA GLN A 251 -10.87 -5.61 14.04
C GLN A 251 -10.19 -4.49 13.27
N GLN A 252 -10.97 -3.52 12.82
CA GLN A 252 -10.46 -2.28 12.23
C GLN A 252 -10.96 -1.06 13.00
N TYR A 253 -10.06 -0.10 13.21
CA TYR A 253 -10.29 1.15 13.92
C TYR A 253 -10.07 2.33 12.98
N ARG A 254 -10.87 3.40 13.10
CA ARG A 254 -10.58 4.66 12.42
C ARG A 254 -9.48 5.40 13.15
N CYS A 255 -8.33 5.53 12.49
CA CYS A 255 -7.13 6.19 13.01
C CYS A 255 -6.79 7.44 12.21
N ASP A 256 -5.87 8.24 12.75
CA ASP A 256 -5.31 9.39 12.04
C ASP A 256 -4.59 8.93 10.76
N PRO A 257 -4.61 9.74 9.67
CA PRO A 257 -3.95 9.40 8.41
C PRO A 257 -2.43 9.35 8.56
N GLU A 258 -1.81 8.59 7.70
CA GLU A 258 -0.34 8.48 7.63
C GLU A 258 0.32 9.85 7.47
N GLY A 259 1.54 9.97 7.96
CA GLY A 259 2.30 11.22 7.94
C GLY A 259 1.98 12.16 9.09
N THR A 260 1.06 11.79 9.99
CA THR A 260 0.71 12.57 11.18
C THR A 260 1.33 11.97 12.46
N PRO A 261 1.58 12.79 13.51
CA PRO A 261 2.06 12.27 14.80
C PRO A 261 1.09 11.30 15.49
N GLY A 262 -0.20 11.35 15.15
CA GLY A 262 -1.21 10.41 15.63
C GLY A 262 -1.07 9.03 15.00
N ALA A 263 -0.83 8.97 13.69
CA ALA A 263 -0.54 7.72 12.99
C ALA A 263 0.75 7.06 13.49
N ASP A 264 1.81 7.84 13.71
CA ASP A 264 3.08 7.33 14.28
C ASP A 264 2.85 6.68 15.65
N ALA A 265 2.03 7.31 16.49
CA ALA A 265 1.69 6.78 17.82
C ALA A 265 0.74 5.56 17.74
N ALA A 266 -0.20 5.54 16.78
CA ALA A 266 -1.05 4.38 16.51
C ALA A 266 -0.23 3.17 16.04
N GLN A 267 0.71 3.38 15.12
CA GLN A 267 1.61 2.35 14.64
C GLN A 267 2.42 1.71 15.78
N VAL A 268 3.01 2.54 16.66
CA VAL A 268 3.76 2.06 17.83
C VAL A 268 2.81 1.32 18.80
N GLY A 269 1.61 1.84 19.05
CA GLY A 269 0.62 1.23 19.93
C GLY A 269 0.14 -0.13 19.44
N LEU A 270 -0.21 -0.24 18.17
CA LEU A 270 -0.61 -1.48 17.53
C LEU A 270 0.54 -2.50 17.51
N HIS A 271 1.79 -2.05 17.30
CA HIS A 271 2.96 -2.91 17.38
C HIS A 271 3.19 -3.44 18.81
N ILE A 272 2.97 -2.63 19.84
CA ILE A 272 3.02 -3.10 21.25
C ILE A 272 1.95 -4.15 21.51
N LEU A 273 0.75 -3.99 20.95
CA LEU A 273 -0.35 -4.94 21.12
C LEU A 273 -0.12 -6.25 20.36
N ALA A 274 0.31 -6.18 19.07
CA ALA A 274 0.29 -7.32 18.17
C ALA A 274 1.60 -7.55 17.38
N GLY A 275 2.61 -6.70 17.51
CA GLY A 275 3.86 -6.75 16.74
C GLY A 275 4.86 -7.78 17.27
N GLY A 276 4.79 -9.02 16.76
CA GLY A 276 5.75 -10.08 17.06
C GLY A 276 5.56 -10.76 18.42
N SER A 277 6.48 -11.69 18.75
CA SER A 277 6.32 -12.60 19.88
C SER A 277 6.41 -11.96 21.28
N ALA A 278 6.89 -10.73 21.38
CA ALA A 278 6.97 -9.99 22.66
C ALA A 278 5.80 -9.02 22.85
N SER A 279 4.83 -8.97 21.93
CA SER A 279 3.64 -8.14 22.03
C SER A 279 2.66 -8.65 23.09
N ARG A 280 1.82 -7.77 23.61
CA ARG A 280 0.91 -8.09 24.71
C ARG A 280 -0.06 -9.22 24.35
N LEU A 281 -0.73 -9.10 23.20
CA LEU A 281 -1.70 -10.09 22.75
C LEU A 281 -1.05 -11.43 22.41
N HIS A 282 0.16 -11.43 21.84
CA HIS A 282 0.89 -12.68 21.61
C HIS A 282 1.22 -13.39 22.94
N GLN A 283 1.68 -12.65 23.95
CA GLN A 283 1.98 -13.24 25.27
C GLN A 283 0.70 -13.82 25.89
N ARG A 284 -0.38 -13.04 25.97
CA ARG A 284 -1.61 -13.48 26.61
C ARG A 284 -2.33 -14.57 25.82
N LEU A 285 -2.63 -14.32 24.53
CA LEU A 285 -3.50 -15.21 23.75
C LEU A 285 -2.80 -16.49 23.27
N ILE A 286 -1.48 -16.42 22.98
CA ILE A 286 -0.76 -17.58 22.41
C ILE A 286 -0.02 -18.35 23.51
N ARG A 287 0.69 -17.64 24.43
CA ARG A 287 1.58 -18.31 25.38
C ARG A 287 0.90 -18.67 26.71
N ASP A 288 0.12 -17.72 27.29
CA ASP A 288 -0.41 -17.88 28.65
C ASP A 288 -1.78 -18.56 28.64
N GLU A 289 -2.71 -18.11 27.82
CA GLU A 289 -4.09 -18.59 27.78
C GLU A 289 -4.34 -19.62 26.67
N GLU A 290 -3.42 -19.79 25.74
CA GLU A 290 -3.47 -20.75 24.63
C GLU A 290 -4.76 -20.68 23.77
N LEU A 291 -5.35 -19.49 23.62
CA LEU A 291 -6.59 -19.25 22.87
C LEU A 291 -6.36 -19.03 21.39
N ALA A 292 -5.18 -18.56 20.97
CA ALA A 292 -4.86 -18.22 19.60
C ALA A 292 -3.66 -18.97 19.05
N ILE A 293 -3.56 -19.03 17.71
CA ILE A 293 -2.41 -19.57 16.97
C ILE A 293 -1.61 -18.45 16.28
N ALA A 294 -2.26 -17.33 15.98
CA ALA A 294 -1.62 -16.16 15.41
C ALA A 294 -2.29 -14.87 15.89
N VAL A 295 -1.48 -13.85 16.05
CA VAL A 295 -1.89 -12.47 16.33
C VAL A 295 -1.06 -11.55 15.44
N ASP A 296 -1.72 -10.62 14.77
CA ASP A 296 -1.09 -9.62 13.93
C ASP A 296 -1.82 -8.28 14.06
N GLY A 297 -1.14 -7.17 13.71
CA GLY A 297 -1.75 -5.86 13.73
C GLY A 297 -0.80 -4.74 13.33
N GLY A 298 -1.37 -3.64 12.90
CA GLY A 298 -0.62 -2.47 12.45
C GLY A 298 -1.51 -1.36 11.92
N HIS A 299 -0.91 -0.26 11.53
CA HIS A 299 -1.55 0.87 10.88
C HIS A 299 -1.44 0.70 9.35
N GLN A 300 -2.54 0.87 8.61
CA GLN A 300 -2.56 0.67 7.15
C GLN A 300 -2.35 1.99 6.40
N GLY A 301 -1.32 2.68 6.64
CA GLY A 301 -0.72 3.81 5.92
C GLY A 301 -1.48 4.48 4.77
N THR A 302 -2.78 4.79 4.89
CA THR A 302 -3.50 5.60 3.91
C THR A 302 -3.33 7.09 4.21
N VAL A 303 -3.17 7.91 3.17
CA VAL A 303 -2.84 9.35 3.32
C VAL A 303 -4.00 10.29 3.01
N GLY A 304 -4.98 9.85 2.22
CA GLY A 304 -6.08 10.68 1.73
C GLY A 304 -7.20 10.93 2.74
N GLY A 305 -7.00 10.62 4.02
CA GLY A 305 -7.99 10.81 5.07
C GLY A 305 -7.84 9.79 6.20
N THR A 306 -8.94 9.51 6.90
CA THR A 306 -8.96 8.56 8.03
C THR A 306 -8.42 7.19 7.62
N ALA A 307 -7.43 6.68 8.36
CA ALA A 307 -6.72 5.46 8.06
C ALA A 307 -7.16 4.28 8.95
N PRO A 308 -7.06 3.01 8.49
CA PRO A 308 -7.36 1.86 9.34
C PRO A 308 -6.20 1.50 10.27
N GLY A 309 -6.48 1.36 11.58
CA GLY A 309 -5.68 0.55 12.48
C GLY A 309 -6.27 -0.86 12.55
N VAL A 310 -5.44 -1.89 12.55
CA VAL A 310 -5.89 -3.28 12.39
C VAL A 310 -5.37 -4.17 13.51
N LEU A 311 -6.21 -5.09 13.99
CA LEU A 311 -5.84 -6.23 14.82
C LEU A 311 -6.49 -7.48 14.25
N VAL A 312 -5.72 -8.57 14.16
CA VAL A 312 -6.19 -9.87 13.65
C VAL A 312 -5.78 -10.96 14.63
N VAL A 313 -6.71 -11.81 14.99
CA VAL A 313 -6.48 -12.97 15.84
C VAL A 313 -7.06 -14.21 15.20
N HIS A 314 -6.22 -15.21 14.92
CA HIS A 314 -6.67 -16.53 14.50
C HIS A 314 -6.76 -17.44 15.73
N ALA A 315 -7.94 -17.95 16.00
CA ALA A 315 -8.23 -18.76 17.16
C ALA A 315 -7.55 -20.14 17.07
N ARG A 316 -7.18 -20.71 18.22
CA ARG A 316 -6.90 -22.14 18.33
C ARG A 316 -8.22 -22.92 18.17
N SER A 317 -8.18 -24.06 17.55
CA SER A 317 -9.37 -24.90 17.38
C SER A 317 -10.09 -25.15 18.70
N GLY A 318 -11.37 -24.80 18.75
CA GLY A 318 -12.24 -24.93 19.93
C GLY A 318 -12.08 -23.83 20.98
N ALA A 319 -11.26 -22.81 20.75
CA ALA A 319 -11.19 -21.65 21.63
C ALA A 319 -12.41 -20.73 21.41
N SER A 320 -12.85 -20.07 22.46
CA SER A 320 -13.97 -19.13 22.39
C SER A 320 -13.55 -17.77 21.79
N LEU A 321 -14.19 -17.34 20.71
CA LEU A 321 -13.99 -15.99 20.17
C LEU A 321 -14.37 -14.91 21.18
N ASP A 322 -15.39 -15.13 22.01
CA ASP A 322 -15.76 -14.17 23.07
C ASP A 322 -14.64 -14.01 24.11
N ALA A 323 -13.94 -15.10 24.45
CA ALA A 323 -12.79 -15.02 25.34
C ALA A 323 -11.62 -14.27 24.71
N ILE A 324 -11.36 -14.50 23.41
CA ILE A 324 -10.34 -13.78 22.66
C ILE A 324 -10.64 -12.28 22.63
N GLU A 325 -11.86 -11.89 22.29
CA GLU A 325 -12.25 -10.47 22.26
C GLU A 325 -12.17 -9.81 23.63
N ALA A 326 -12.55 -10.53 24.70
CA ALA A 326 -12.41 -10.02 26.06
C ALA A 326 -10.96 -9.69 26.41
N VAL A 327 -10.00 -10.55 26.03
CA VAL A 327 -8.58 -10.30 26.24
C VAL A 327 -8.10 -9.11 25.40
N VAL A 328 -8.53 -9.01 24.15
CA VAL A 328 -8.18 -7.85 23.29
C VAL A 328 -8.70 -6.56 23.91
N ASP A 329 -9.95 -6.55 24.37
CA ASP A 329 -10.57 -5.38 25.00
C ASP A 329 -9.86 -4.96 26.30
N GLU A 330 -9.48 -5.92 27.14
CA GLU A 330 -8.69 -5.66 28.36
C GLU A 330 -7.33 -5.00 28.05
N GLU A 331 -6.61 -5.49 27.02
CA GLU A 331 -5.32 -4.93 26.64
C GLU A 331 -5.44 -3.53 25.99
N LEU A 332 -6.49 -3.31 25.21
CA LEU A 332 -6.80 -1.99 24.66
C LEU A 332 -7.15 -1.00 25.76
N GLU A 333 -8.00 -1.39 26.72
CA GLU A 333 -8.34 -0.58 27.87
C GLU A 333 -7.10 -0.26 28.71
N ALA A 334 -6.27 -1.25 29.01
CA ALA A 334 -5.03 -1.08 29.76
C ALA A 334 -4.06 -0.10 29.04
N LEU A 335 -3.94 -0.24 27.69
CA LEU A 335 -3.11 0.66 26.89
C LEU A 335 -3.64 2.11 26.93
N GLY A 336 -4.95 2.32 26.85
CA GLY A 336 -5.59 3.63 26.92
C GLY A 336 -5.60 4.24 28.33
N ALA A 337 -5.73 3.44 29.38
CA ALA A 337 -5.79 3.91 30.77
C ALA A 337 -4.42 4.24 31.35
N SER A 338 -3.48 3.30 31.24
CA SER A 338 -2.17 3.35 31.90
C SER A 338 -1.03 3.72 30.94
N GLY A 339 -1.24 3.58 29.63
CA GLY A 339 -0.20 3.68 28.62
C GLY A 339 0.72 2.44 28.58
N PRO A 340 1.64 2.40 27.61
CA PRO A 340 2.70 1.41 27.59
C PRO A 340 3.83 1.80 28.55
N THR A 341 4.61 0.82 28.97
CA THR A 341 5.88 1.06 29.66
C THR A 341 6.93 1.61 28.69
N ASP A 342 7.94 2.32 29.23
CA ASP A 342 9.05 2.82 28.41
C ASP A 342 9.82 1.68 27.71
N GLU A 343 9.89 0.48 28.33
CA GLU A 343 10.51 -0.70 27.75
C GLU A 343 9.71 -1.22 26.53
N GLU A 344 8.37 -1.25 26.61
CA GLU A 344 7.51 -1.63 25.49
C GLU A 344 7.66 -0.67 24.32
N VAL A 345 7.68 0.64 24.60
CA VAL A 345 7.90 1.68 23.58
C VAL A 345 9.28 1.55 22.94
N ALA A 346 10.33 1.36 23.74
CA ALA A 346 11.69 1.20 23.23
C ALA A 346 11.81 -0.05 22.33
N ARG A 347 11.22 -1.17 22.75
CA ARG A 347 11.22 -2.43 21.99
C ARG A 347 10.46 -2.30 20.67
N ALA A 348 9.27 -1.68 20.69
CA ALA A 348 8.47 -1.44 19.49
C ALA A 348 9.22 -0.56 18.48
N LYS A 349 9.81 0.56 18.94
CA LYS A 349 10.63 1.43 18.11
C LYS A 349 11.81 0.70 17.49
N ALA A 350 12.56 -0.06 18.28
CA ALA A 350 13.70 -0.83 17.78
C ALA A 350 13.31 -1.87 16.71
N SER A 351 12.12 -2.49 16.86
CA SER A 351 11.59 -3.41 15.86
C SER A 351 11.19 -2.71 14.57
N LEU A 352 10.47 -1.59 14.67
CA LEU A 352 10.04 -0.78 13.53
C LEU A 352 11.24 -0.14 12.82
N GLU A 353 12.22 0.40 13.56
CA GLU A 353 13.47 0.93 13.02
C GLU A 353 14.24 -0.14 12.24
N ARG A 354 14.37 -1.36 12.78
CA ARG A 354 15.01 -2.46 12.07
C ARG A 354 14.32 -2.76 10.74
N THR A 355 12.99 -2.85 10.74
CA THR A 355 12.21 -3.10 9.52
C THR A 355 12.40 -2.00 8.49
N TRP A 356 12.40 -0.73 8.93
CA TRP A 356 12.66 0.42 8.08
C TRP A 356 14.06 0.39 7.46
N LEU A 357 15.08 0.10 8.28
CA LEU A 357 16.47 0.02 7.81
C LEU A 357 16.67 -1.14 6.83
N GLU A 358 16.10 -2.31 7.10
CA GLU A 358 16.15 -3.46 6.19
C GLU A 358 15.46 -3.15 4.83
N HIS A 359 14.34 -2.43 4.84
CA HIS A 359 13.64 -2.01 3.63
C HIS A 359 14.46 -1.00 2.82
N THR A 360 14.96 0.05 3.46
CA THR A 360 15.70 1.15 2.78
C THR A 360 17.16 0.83 2.45
N ASP A 361 17.73 -0.24 3.00
CA ASP A 361 19.04 -0.76 2.61
C ASP A 361 19.00 -1.36 1.18
N ALA A 362 17.91 -1.95 0.79
CA ALA A 362 17.69 -2.40 -0.57
C ALA A 362 17.44 -1.22 -1.52
N VAL A 363 18.14 -1.19 -2.67
CA VAL A 363 17.97 -0.10 -3.65
C VAL A 363 16.51 0.05 -4.12
N MET A 364 15.77 -1.05 -4.26
CA MET A 364 14.35 -1.02 -4.65
C MET A 364 13.50 -0.38 -3.55
N GLY A 365 13.63 -0.82 -2.30
CA GLY A 365 12.89 -0.22 -1.19
C GLY A 365 13.20 1.27 -1.01
N ARG A 366 14.43 1.68 -1.32
CA ARG A 366 14.82 3.10 -1.30
C ARG A 366 14.17 3.89 -2.42
N ALA A 367 14.14 3.37 -3.66
CA ALA A 367 13.45 4.01 -4.77
C ALA A 367 11.95 4.16 -4.49
N ASP A 368 11.33 3.11 -3.98
CA ASP A 368 9.91 3.07 -3.61
C ASP A 368 9.58 4.13 -2.54
N GLU A 369 10.35 4.20 -1.45
CA GLU A 369 10.13 5.20 -0.40
C GLU A 369 10.37 6.65 -0.88
N LEU A 370 11.34 6.87 -1.77
CA LEU A 370 11.55 8.18 -2.38
C LEU A 370 10.34 8.60 -3.22
N CYS A 371 9.83 7.69 -4.05
CA CYS A 371 8.61 7.92 -4.84
C CYS A 371 7.41 8.15 -3.93
N ARG A 372 7.24 7.32 -2.89
CA ARG A 372 6.15 7.42 -1.93
C ARG A 372 6.11 8.80 -1.27
N HIS A 373 7.24 9.25 -0.72
CA HIS A 373 7.30 10.56 -0.06
C HIS A 373 7.13 11.72 -1.02
N GLU A 374 7.70 11.64 -2.22
CA GLU A 374 7.54 12.68 -3.24
C GLU A 374 6.11 12.73 -3.78
N THR A 375 5.48 11.59 -4.03
CA THR A 375 4.11 11.52 -4.58
C THR A 375 3.08 11.95 -3.54
N LEU A 376 3.10 11.32 -2.35
CA LEU A 376 2.03 11.45 -1.38
C LEU A 376 2.17 12.67 -0.46
N PHE A 377 3.39 13.21 -0.30
CA PHE A 377 3.66 14.34 0.59
C PHE A 377 4.37 15.52 -0.08
N GLY A 378 4.74 15.39 -1.37
CA GLY A 378 5.45 16.44 -2.12
C GLY A 378 6.89 16.68 -1.66
N ASP A 379 7.48 15.76 -0.88
CA ASP A 379 8.79 15.96 -0.27
C ASP A 379 9.54 14.64 -0.01
N ALA A 380 10.41 14.21 -0.93
CA ALA A 380 11.22 13.02 -0.79
C ALA A 380 12.19 13.07 0.41
N GLU A 381 12.58 14.27 0.91
CA GLU A 381 13.46 14.40 2.08
C GLU A 381 12.84 13.81 3.35
N ARG A 382 11.52 13.61 3.39
CA ARG A 382 10.83 12.96 4.51
C ARG A 382 11.37 11.56 4.83
N ILE A 383 11.92 10.85 3.85
CA ILE A 383 12.58 9.55 4.07
C ILE A 383 13.68 9.64 5.16
N ASN A 384 14.39 10.76 5.21
CA ASN A 384 15.42 11.03 6.20
C ASN A 384 14.87 11.42 7.58
N LEU A 385 13.58 11.74 7.68
CA LEU A 385 12.88 12.14 8.91
C LEU A 385 12.09 10.99 9.57
N GLU A 386 11.89 9.86 8.89
CA GLU A 386 11.04 8.76 9.38
C GLU A 386 11.53 8.21 10.74
N LEU A 387 12.83 7.98 10.88
CA LEU A 387 13.38 7.51 12.16
C LEU A 387 13.28 8.59 13.26
N GLU A 388 13.41 9.88 12.92
CA GLU A 388 13.25 10.96 13.89
C GLU A 388 11.78 11.01 14.37
N ARG A 389 10.81 10.89 13.46
CA ARG A 389 9.37 10.82 13.78
C ARG A 389 9.07 9.61 14.67
N LEU A 390 9.56 8.43 14.31
CA LEU A 390 9.41 7.22 15.11
C LEU A 390 9.99 7.41 16.53
N HIS A 391 11.20 7.98 16.63
CA HIS A 391 11.86 8.21 17.91
C HIS A 391 11.17 9.29 18.76
N ALA A 392 10.44 10.21 18.15
CA ALA A 392 9.66 11.24 18.84
C ALA A 392 8.37 10.73 19.47
N VAL A 393 7.91 9.51 19.16
CA VAL A 393 6.74 8.89 19.81
C VAL A 393 7.03 8.63 21.29
N THR A 394 6.13 9.04 22.17
CA THR A 394 6.23 8.84 23.62
C THR A 394 5.13 7.93 24.15
N SER A 395 5.33 7.34 25.33
CA SER A 395 4.32 6.55 26.04
C SER A 395 3.00 7.32 26.21
N ASP A 396 3.07 8.62 26.56
CA ASP A 396 1.89 9.47 26.68
C ASP A 396 1.12 9.62 25.34
N ARG A 397 1.83 9.80 24.22
CA ARG A 397 1.18 9.88 22.90
C ARG A 397 0.49 8.58 22.51
N VAL A 398 1.14 7.45 22.75
CA VAL A 398 0.53 6.12 22.51
C VAL A 398 -0.73 5.95 23.36
N ARG A 399 -0.66 6.26 24.68
CA ARG A 399 -1.82 6.21 25.56
C ARG A 399 -2.97 7.11 25.06
N ASP A 400 -2.67 8.35 24.66
CA ASP A 400 -3.68 9.30 24.22
C ASP A 400 -4.35 8.89 22.91
N VAL A 401 -3.60 8.29 21.97
CA VAL A 401 -4.15 7.71 20.73
C VAL A 401 -4.99 6.48 21.05
N ALA A 402 -4.49 5.55 21.87
CA ALA A 402 -5.24 4.35 22.25
C ALA A 402 -6.59 4.72 22.88
N ARG A 403 -6.60 5.68 23.79
CA ARG A 403 -7.83 6.15 24.47
C ARG A 403 -8.83 6.83 23.53
N ARG A 404 -8.40 7.43 22.41
CA ARG A 404 -9.28 8.12 21.48
C ARG A 404 -9.69 7.27 20.29
N GLN A 405 -8.80 6.42 19.79
CA GLN A 405 -8.95 5.75 18.52
C GLN A 405 -9.10 4.24 18.64
N LEU A 406 -8.37 3.58 19.56
CA LEU A 406 -8.39 2.12 19.71
C LEU A 406 -9.39 1.71 20.80
N VAL A 407 -10.64 2.09 20.61
CA VAL A 407 -11.73 1.86 21.56
C VAL A 407 -12.90 1.11 20.89
N PRO A 408 -13.68 0.33 21.66
CA PRO A 408 -14.79 -0.46 21.12
C PRO A 408 -15.81 0.33 20.30
N SER A 409 -16.12 1.58 20.70
CA SER A 409 -17.07 2.43 19.96
C SER A 409 -16.55 2.90 18.59
N ASN A 410 -15.25 2.77 18.32
CA ASN A 410 -14.60 3.24 17.09
C ASN A 410 -14.05 2.08 16.26
N ARG A 411 -14.72 0.93 16.26
CA ARG A 411 -14.24 -0.24 15.52
C ARG A 411 -15.31 -0.95 14.70
N ALA A 412 -14.84 -1.59 13.62
CA ALA A 412 -15.53 -2.64 12.91
C ALA A 412 -14.96 -4.00 13.34
N VAL A 413 -15.82 -4.96 13.66
CA VAL A 413 -15.44 -6.33 14.07
C VAL A 413 -16.03 -7.34 13.10
N LEU A 414 -15.18 -8.10 12.45
CA LEU A 414 -15.55 -9.21 11.57
C LEU A 414 -15.12 -10.51 12.22
N ARG A 415 -16.07 -11.41 12.45
CA ARG A 415 -15.81 -12.77 12.91
C ARG A 415 -15.98 -13.77 11.77
N TYR A 416 -15.04 -14.70 11.69
CA TYR A 416 -15.20 -15.94 10.93
C TYR A 416 -15.45 -17.08 11.91
N GLU A 417 -16.63 -17.70 11.79
CA GLU A 417 -17.01 -18.88 12.52
C GLU A 417 -17.08 -20.08 11.58
N VAL A 418 -16.58 -21.23 12.02
CA VAL A 418 -16.58 -22.44 11.20
C VAL A 418 -17.98 -22.94 10.97
N THR A 419 -18.32 -23.23 9.71
CA THR A 419 -19.61 -23.87 9.36
C THR A 419 -19.66 -25.25 10.02
N ALA A 420 -20.74 -25.53 10.80
CA ALA A 420 -20.92 -26.79 11.52
C ALA A 420 -21.17 -27.99 10.58
#